data_d9c7ed6507f0b6bc32caf15ded029d3c
#
_entry.id   d9c7ed6507f0b6bc32caf15ded029d3c
#
_cell.length_a   1.000
_cell.length_b   1.000
_cell.length_c   1.000
_cell.angle_alpha   90.00
_cell.angle_beta   90.00
_cell.angle_gamma   90.00
#
_symmetry.space_group_name_H-M   'P 1'
#
loop_
_entity.id
_entity.type
_entity.pdbx_description
1 polymer ?
#
loop_
_entity_poly.entity_id
_entity_poly.type
_entity_poly.pdbx_seq_one_letter_code
_entity_poly.pdbx_strand_id
1 'polypeptide(L)'
;MFSKINNIVVLKNEPLSKHCSFKVGGNARYFIMAHNIDALLDVLSTCRQHSLKFKIIGGGSNILFDDKGYNGAIIKYIDDTIFLKNGILYTSSGCTMPQLIQYTTQNNLGGFEFSVGVPALLGGAIVNNLGAYGDQLSTYLEHITILRNNRIVYLHKDDCNFNYHTSNFQHGKDIILSAIFNLPYQDRNITKTKLKDYLLRRTASQPLEYPNAGSIFRRTNNVIPAQLIDNAGLKGFTIGDSQISTKHAGFIINLGNATSKNVLDLITHTHQTIFDKYSVHLSPEIEYIPY
;
A
#
# COMPACT_ATOMS: atom_id res chain seq x y z
N MET A 1 -6.50 -27.59 7.50
CA MET A 1 -5.16 -27.03 7.41
C MET A 1 -4.90 -26.05 8.56
N PHE A 2 -5.65 -24.95 8.70
CA PHE A 2 -5.41 -23.87 9.69
C PHE A 2 -6.22 -23.99 11.00
N SER A 3 -6.99 -25.04 11.23
CA SER A 3 -7.97 -25.14 12.33
C SER A 3 -7.38 -25.22 13.74
N LYS A 4 -6.08 -25.44 13.86
CA LYS A 4 -5.37 -25.54 15.16
C LYS A 4 -4.57 -24.27 15.49
N ILE A 5 -4.60 -23.25 14.63
CA ILE A 5 -3.87 -22.00 14.86
C ILE A 5 -4.80 -21.02 15.55
N ASN A 6 -4.35 -20.48 16.66
CA ASN A 6 -5.07 -19.44 17.40
C ASN A 6 -4.78 -18.05 16.82
N ASN A 7 -5.61 -17.07 17.15
CA ASN A 7 -5.45 -15.67 16.76
C ASN A 7 -5.36 -15.45 15.24
N ILE A 8 -6.13 -16.24 14.48
CA ILE A 8 -6.32 -16.04 13.05
C ILE A 8 -7.80 -16.04 12.69
N VAL A 9 -8.11 -15.34 11.60
CA VAL A 9 -9.37 -15.49 10.87
C VAL A 9 -9.06 -16.09 9.50
N VAL A 10 -9.76 -17.16 9.11
CA VAL A 10 -9.57 -17.82 7.81
C VAL A 10 -10.88 -17.76 7.03
N LEU A 11 -10.85 -17.05 5.91
CA LEU A 11 -11.94 -17.00 4.95
C LEU A 11 -11.57 -17.87 3.75
N LYS A 12 -12.50 -18.72 3.28
CA LYS A 12 -12.31 -19.57 2.09
C LYS A 12 -13.05 -18.98 0.92
N ASN A 13 -12.45 -19.07 -0.26
CA ASN A 13 -13.03 -18.55 -1.50
C ASN A 13 -13.46 -17.08 -1.37
N GLU A 14 -12.60 -16.28 -0.75
CA GLU A 14 -12.91 -14.88 -0.40
C GLU A 14 -12.61 -13.93 -1.56
N PRO A 15 -13.58 -13.07 -1.96
CA PRO A 15 -13.37 -12.10 -3.02
C PRO A 15 -12.30 -11.07 -2.66
N LEU A 16 -11.21 -11.04 -3.44
CA LEU A 16 -10.08 -10.13 -3.22
C LEU A 16 -10.42 -8.67 -3.51
N SER A 17 -11.45 -8.44 -4.34
CA SER A 17 -12.00 -7.09 -4.57
C SER A 17 -12.47 -6.39 -3.29
N LYS A 18 -12.82 -7.13 -2.22
CA LYS A 18 -13.14 -6.56 -0.90
C LYS A 18 -11.92 -6.09 -0.13
N HIS A 19 -10.73 -6.55 -0.51
CA HIS A 19 -9.48 -6.37 0.25
C HIS A 19 -8.45 -5.48 -0.46
N CYS A 20 -8.86 -4.81 -1.54
CA CYS A 20 -8.05 -3.79 -2.21
C CYS A 20 -8.88 -2.54 -2.50
N SER A 21 -8.21 -1.37 -2.54
CA SER A 21 -8.87 -0.09 -2.80
C SER A 21 -9.41 0.03 -4.23
N PHE A 22 -8.84 -0.71 -5.17
CA PHE A 22 -9.27 -0.72 -6.58
C PHE A 22 -10.58 -1.49 -6.80
N LYS A 23 -10.98 -2.36 -5.84
CA LYS A 23 -12.19 -3.18 -5.92
C LYS A 23 -12.21 -4.12 -7.12
N VAL A 24 -11.05 -4.60 -7.56
CA VAL A 24 -10.85 -5.55 -8.67
C VAL A 24 -10.17 -6.80 -8.15
N GLY A 25 -10.54 -7.97 -8.69
CA GLY A 25 -9.92 -9.25 -8.40
C GLY A 25 -10.93 -10.34 -8.06
N GLY A 26 -10.61 -11.56 -8.49
CA GLY A 26 -11.37 -12.78 -8.20
C GLY A 26 -11.13 -13.29 -6.77
N ASN A 27 -11.46 -14.57 -6.54
CA ASN A 27 -11.44 -15.13 -5.18
C ASN A 27 -10.06 -15.72 -4.82
N ALA A 28 -9.61 -15.49 -3.57
CA ALA A 28 -8.52 -16.25 -2.99
C ALA A 28 -9.02 -17.59 -2.47
N ARG A 29 -8.25 -18.67 -2.67
CA ARG A 29 -8.54 -19.97 -2.06
C ARG A 29 -8.64 -19.86 -0.53
N TYR A 30 -7.72 -19.10 0.07
CA TYR A 30 -7.74 -18.70 1.49
C TYR A 30 -7.37 -17.22 1.61
N PHE A 31 -8.10 -16.50 2.43
CA PHE A 31 -7.73 -15.19 2.94
C PHE A 31 -7.56 -15.30 4.45
N ILE A 32 -6.36 -15.00 4.95
CA ILE A 32 -5.99 -15.24 6.35
C ILE A 32 -5.57 -13.94 7.01
N MET A 33 -6.20 -13.60 8.12
CA MET A 33 -5.79 -12.48 8.95
C MET A 33 -5.10 -13.02 10.21
N ALA A 34 -3.85 -12.62 10.45
CA ALA A 34 -3.07 -13.01 11.62
C ALA A 34 -2.96 -11.82 12.57
N HIS A 35 -3.36 -12.02 13.83
CA HIS A 35 -3.49 -10.97 14.84
C HIS A 35 -2.22 -10.75 15.68
N ASN A 36 -1.24 -11.64 15.60
CA ASN A 36 0.04 -11.51 16.28
C ASN A 36 1.15 -12.26 15.53
N ILE A 37 2.39 -12.10 15.97
CA ILE A 37 3.58 -12.70 15.32
C ILE A 37 3.51 -14.22 15.36
N ASP A 38 3.14 -14.84 16.47
CA ASP A 38 3.09 -16.30 16.60
C ASP A 38 2.10 -16.89 15.61
N ALA A 39 0.90 -16.30 15.52
CA ALA A 39 -0.11 -16.69 14.54
C ALA A 39 0.39 -16.55 13.09
N LEU A 40 1.09 -15.47 12.78
CA LEU A 40 1.69 -15.29 11.46
C LEU A 40 2.72 -16.37 11.16
N LEU A 41 3.62 -16.68 12.10
CA LEU A 41 4.65 -17.73 11.94
C LEU A 41 4.02 -19.10 11.71
N ASP A 42 2.97 -19.45 12.47
CA ASP A 42 2.24 -20.71 12.34
C ASP A 42 1.52 -20.82 10.99
N VAL A 43 0.91 -19.74 10.53
CA VAL A 43 0.29 -19.68 9.19
C VAL A 43 1.33 -19.89 8.09
N LEU A 44 2.47 -19.21 8.15
CA LEU A 44 3.56 -19.33 7.18
C LEU A 44 4.16 -20.74 7.18
N SER A 45 4.39 -21.32 8.37
CA SER A 45 4.85 -22.70 8.53
C SER A 45 3.88 -23.69 7.91
N THR A 46 2.58 -23.54 8.20
CA THR A 46 1.52 -24.39 7.65
C THR A 46 1.44 -24.28 6.12
N CYS A 47 1.55 -23.09 5.56
CA CYS A 47 1.57 -22.91 4.11
C CYS A 47 2.75 -23.66 3.48
N ARG A 48 3.96 -23.58 4.07
CA ARG A 48 5.15 -24.28 3.55
C ARG A 48 5.02 -25.80 3.67
N GLN A 49 4.58 -26.31 4.81
CA GLN A 49 4.36 -27.75 5.06
C GLN A 49 3.41 -28.37 4.02
N HIS A 50 2.42 -27.62 3.57
CA HIS A 50 1.44 -28.08 2.59
C HIS A 50 1.72 -27.59 1.17
N SER A 51 2.92 -27.04 0.90
CA SER A 51 3.30 -26.47 -0.41
C SER A 51 2.24 -25.50 -0.97
N LEU A 52 1.54 -24.79 -0.08
CA LEU A 52 0.52 -23.82 -0.45
C LEU A 52 1.19 -22.49 -0.82
N LYS A 53 0.99 -22.05 -2.07
CA LYS A 53 1.41 -20.70 -2.52
C LYS A 53 0.79 -19.65 -1.60
N PHE A 54 1.57 -18.65 -1.21
CA PHE A 54 1.03 -17.56 -0.41
C PHE A 54 1.64 -16.20 -0.79
N LYS A 55 0.91 -15.14 -0.50
CA LYS A 55 1.35 -13.75 -0.64
C LYS A 55 0.93 -12.97 0.60
N ILE A 56 1.86 -12.18 1.15
CA ILE A 56 1.57 -11.22 2.21
C ILE A 56 1.14 -9.91 1.58
N ILE A 57 0.08 -9.30 2.11
CA ILE A 57 -0.38 -7.98 1.67
C ILE A 57 -0.56 -7.03 2.86
N GLY A 58 -0.46 -5.74 2.60
CA GLY A 58 -0.85 -4.67 3.52
C GLY A 58 -2.33 -4.27 3.36
N GLY A 59 -2.60 -2.97 3.22
CA GLY A 59 -3.95 -2.42 3.04
C GLY A 59 -4.59 -2.69 1.67
N GLY A 60 -3.82 -3.19 0.68
CA GLY A 60 -4.31 -3.40 -0.67
C GLY A 60 -4.51 -2.10 -1.47
N SER A 61 -3.83 -1.01 -1.08
CA SER A 61 -3.98 0.30 -1.71
C SER A 61 -3.08 0.55 -2.93
N ASN A 62 -2.16 -0.37 -3.21
CA ASN A 62 -1.26 -0.33 -4.37
C ASN A 62 -1.20 -1.70 -5.07
N ILE A 63 -2.33 -2.43 -5.12
CA ILE A 63 -2.40 -3.80 -5.62
C ILE A 63 -3.53 -3.93 -6.64
N LEU A 64 -3.27 -4.67 -7.71
CA LEU A 64 -4.23 -5.18 -8.66
C LEU A 64 -4.22 -6.71 -8.62
N PHE A 65 -5.32 -7.34 -8.21
CA PHE A 65 -5.47 -8.79 -8.24
C PHE A 65 -6.03 -9.25 -9.59
N ASP A 66 -5.58 -10.43 -10.05
CA ASP A 66 -6.12 -11.09 -11.24
C ASP A 66 -7.62 -11.40 -11.08
N ASP A 67 -8.37 -11.31 -12.18
CA ASP A 67 -9.80 -11.65 -12.22
C ASP A 67 -10.08 -13.12 -11.87
N LYS A 68 -9.13 -14.02 -12.14
CA LYS A 68 -9.21 -15.43 -11.72
C LYS A 68 -9.01 -15.62 -10.21
N GLY A 69 -8.50 -14.59 -9.52
CA GLY A 69 -8.22 -14.61 -8.10
C GLY A 69 -6.81 -15.04 -7.75
N TYR A 70 -6.66 -15.84 -6.68
CA TYR A 70 -5.37 -16.33 -6.22
C TYR A 70 -5.48 -17.78 -5.73
N ASN A 71 -4.86 -18.72 -6.42
CA ASN A 71 -4.88 -20.13 -6.06
C ASN A 71 -3.92 -20.46 -4.91
N GLY A 72 -4.09 -19.80 -3.79
CA GLY A 72 -3.23 -19.92 -2.62
C GLY A 72 -3.82 -19.20 -1.41
N ALA A 73 -2.95 -18.81 -0.48
CA ALA A 73 -3.31 -18.02 0.68
C ALA A 73 -2.88 -16.55 0.51
N ILE A 74 -3.81 -15.62 0.56
CA ILE A 74 -3.50 -14.21 0.80
C ILE A 74 -3.50 -14.01 2.31
N ILE A 75 -2.40 -13.50 2.85
CA ILE A 75 -2.18 -13.33 4.28
C ILE A 75 -2.07 -11.85 4.60
N LYS A 76 -2.81 -11.40 5.61
CA LYS A 76 -2.76 -10.05 6.13
C LYS A 76 -2.38 -10.10 7.60
N TYR A 77 -1.28 -9.44 7.97
CA TYR A 77 -0.90 -9.26 9.36
C TYR A 77 -1.58 -8.00 9.89
N ILE A 78 -2.38 -8.16 10.94
CA ILE A 78 -3.27 -7.12 11.46
C ILE A 78 -3.08 -6.85 12.96
N ASP A 79 -1.90 -7.16 13.50
CA ASP A 79 -1.53 -6.68 14.83
C ASP A 79 -1.46 -5.15 14.79
N ASP A 80 -2.28 -4.50 15.62
CA ASP A 80 -2.44 -3.05 15.66
C ASP A 80 -1.86 -2.43 16.96
N THR A 81 -0.90 -3.11 17.57
CA THR A 81 -0.20 -2.63 18.76
C THR A 81 0.50 -1.30 18.47
N ILE A 82 0.23 -0.29 19.30
CA ILE A 82 0.83 1.03 19.24
C ILE A 82 1.02 1.59 20.64
N PHE A 83 2.21 2.08 20.97
CA PHE A 83 2.47 2.73 22.25
C PHE A 83 3.68 3.68 22.19
N LEU A 84 3.72 4.62 23.14
CA LEU A 84 4.84 5.51 23.35
C LEU A 84 5.68 5.04 24.56
N LYS A 85 6.99 5.07 24.41
CA LYS A 85 7.95 4.83 25.50
C LYS A 85 9.08 5.85 25.38
N ASN A 86 9.27 6.67 26.41
CA ASN A 86 10.29 7.72 26.44
C ASN A 86 10.27 8.67 25.23
N GLY A 87 9.08 9.03 24.75
CA GLY A 87 8.89 9.90 23.57
C GLY A 87 9.06 9.21 22.23
N ILE A 88 9.46 7.95 22.20
CA ILE A 88 9.63 7.15 20.98
C ILE A 88 8.36 6.34 20.71
N LEU A 89 7.89 6.33 19.48
CA LEU A 89 6.72 5.59 19.05
C LEU A 89 7.11 4.17 18.60
N TYR A 90 6.49 3.18 19.21
CA TYR A 90 6.57 1.76 18.84
C TYR A 90 5.24 1.35 18.22
N THR A 91 5.28 0.70 17.06
CA THR A 91 4.06 0.32 16.35
C THR A 91 4.22 -0.97 15.56
N SER A 92 3.18 -1.80 15.57
CA SER A 92 3.11 -2.98 14.71
C SER A 92 2.75 -2.61 13.28
N SER A 93 3.20 -3.41 12.32
CA SER A 93 2.99 -3.14 10.88
C SER A 93 1.53 -3.32 10.43
N GLY A 94 0.69 -3.92 11.26
CA GLY A 94 -0.75 -4.04 11.03
C GLY A 94 -1.56 -2.78 11.39
N CYS A 95 -0.95 -1.78 12.05
CA CYS A 95 -1.60 -0.49 12.29
C CYS A 95 -2.01 0.18 10.97
N THR A 96 -3.19 0.75 10.93
CA THR A 96 -3.61 1.60 9.80
C THR A 96 -3.02 3.00 9.91
N MET A 97 -2.76 3.66 8.77
CA MET A 97 -2.31 5.06 8.79
C MET A 97 -3.28 5.99 9.54
N PRO A 98 -4.62 5.85 9.41
CA PRO A 98 -5.56 6.62 10.23
C PRO A 98 -5.40 6.41 11.75
N GLN A 99 -5.18 5.16 12.24
CA GLN A 99 -4.92 4.89 13.65
C GLN A 99 -3.65 5.58 14.14
N LEU A 100 -2.57 5.52 13.34
CA LEU A 100 -1.31 6.19 13.65
C LEU A 100 -1.46 7.70 13.73
N ILE A 101 -2.13 8.33 12.75
CA ILE A 101 -2.42 9.76 12.75
C ILE A 101 -3.24 10.14 13.99
N GLN A 102 -4.27 9.38 14.33
CA GLN A 102 -5.10 9.63 15.50
C GLN A 102 -4.28 9.55 16.78
N TYR A 103 -3.50 8.47 16.95
CA TYR A 103 -2.68 8.24 18.15
C TYR A 103 -1.63 9.34 18.33
N THR A 104 -0.88 9.67 17.28
CA THR A 104 0.16 10.70 17.32
C THR A 104 -0.43 12.09 17.60
N THR A 105 -1.55 12.45 16.95
CA THR A 105 -2.26 13.70 17.21
C THR A 105 -2.71 13.81 18.67
N GLN A 106 -3.22 12.73 19.27
CA GLN A 106 -3.66 12.71 20.67
C GLN A 106 -2.49 12.91 21.65
N ASN A 107 -1.29 12.53 21.25
CA ASN A 107 -0.06 12.61 22.04
C ASN A 107 0.83 13.83 21.70
N ASN A 108 0.30 14.82 20.97
CA ASN A 108 1.03 16.02 20.54
C ASN A 108 2.29 15.69 19.73
N LEU A 109 2.21 14.72 18.83
CA LEU A 109 3.27 14.35 17.89
C LEU A 109 2.81 14.65 16.46
N GLY A 110 3.70 15.24 15.65
CA GLY A 110 3.55 15.44 14.22
C GLY A 110 4.30 14.38 13.41
N GLY A 111 4.30 14.54 12.08
CA GLY A 111 5.10 13.73 11.17
C GLY A 111 4.32 12.73 10.29
N PHE A 112 3.05 12.45 10.58
CA PHE A 112 2.24 11.55 9.74
C PHE A 112 1.11 12.25 8.97
N GLU A 113 0.98 13.57 9.07
CA GLU A 113 -0.12 14.33 8.49
C GLU A 113 -0.20 14.19 6.96
N PHE A 114 0.96 14.06 6.30
CA PHE A 114 1.05 13.87 4.84
C PHE A 114 0.30 12.63 4.34
N SER A 115 0.10 11.65 5.21
CA SER A 115 -0.54 10.37 4.87
C SER A 115 -2.06 10.37 5.02
N VAL A 116 -2.67 11.51 5.41
CA VAL A 116 -4.12 11.63 5.60
C VAL A 116 -4.87 11.20 4.33
N GLY A 117 -5.89 10.35 4.50
CA GLY A 117 -6.71 9.83 3.40
C GLY A 117 -6.06 8.67 2.62
N VAL A 118 -4.90 8.16 3.03
CA VAL A 118 -4.30 6.95 2.43
C VAL A 118 -4.77 5.71 3.19
N PRO A 119 -5.48 4.76 2.53
CA PRO A 119 -6.01 3.56 3.18
C PRO A 119 -4.95 2.44 3.26
N ALA A 120 -3.80 2.73 3.86
CA ALA A 120 -2.69 1.78 3.97
C ALA A 120 -2.57 1.20 5.38
N LEU A 121 -2.04 -0.03 5.48
CA LEU A 121 -1.39 -0.53 6.68
C LEU A 121 0.07 -0.09 6.70
N LEU A 122 0.62 0.13 7.89
CA LEU A 122 1.99 0.61 8.06
C LEU A 122 3.02 -0.26 7.34
N GLY A 123 2.90 -1.60 7.40
CA GLY A 123 3.82 -2.49 6.69
C GLY A 123 3.90 -2.20 5.19
N GLY A 124 2.74 -2.07 4.51
CA GLY A 124 2.70 -1.69 3.10
C GLY A 124 3.17 -0.26 2.83
N ALA A 125 2.89 0.65 3.76
CA ALA A 125 3.36 2.03 3.69
C ALA A 125 4.89 2.13 3.80
N ILE A 126 5.53 1.31 4.65
CA ILE A 126 7.01 1.22 4.76
C ILE A 126 7.60 0.59 3.50
N VAL A 127 7.03 -0.51 2.97
CA VAL A 127 7.51 -1.15 1.73
C VAL A 127 7.63 -0.15 0.59
N ASN A 128 6.67 0.75 0.46
CA ASN A 128 6.66 1.78 -0.58
C ASN A 128 7.21 3.14 -0.11
N ASN A 129 7.81 3.24 1.08
CA ASN A 129 8.22 4.51 1.66
C ASN A 129 7.18 5.60 1.42
N LEU A 130 5.95 5.36 1.91
CA LEU A 130 4.81 6.26 1.68
C LEU A 130 5.21 7.71 1.92
N GLY A 131 5.00 8.54 0.90
CA GLY A 131 5.31 9.96 0.94
C GLY A 131 4.27 10.79 0.18
N ALA A 132 4.05 12.02 0.63
CA ALA A 132 3.24 13.02 -0.03
C ALA A 132 3.57 14.42 0.53
N TYR A 133 3.26 15.47 -0.24
CA TYR A 133 3.42 16.86 0.20
C TYR A 133 4.84 17.25 0.65
N GLY A 134 5.87 16.56 0.12
CA GLY A 134 7.28 16.81 0.44
C GLY A 134 7.80 16.08 1.66
N ASP A 135 7.00 15.20 2.27
CA ASP A 135 7.37 14.39 3.42
C ASP A 135 7.18 12.89 3.14
N GLN A 136 7.78 12.01 3.95
CA GLN A 136 7.75 10.56 3.78
C GLN A 136 8.02 9.81 5.10
N LEU A 137 7.62 8.54 5.18
CA LEU A 137 7.76 7.75 6.40
C LEU A 137 9.20 7.60 6.88
N SER A 138 10.15 7.39 5.96
CA SER A 138 11.56 7.21 6.30
C SER A 138 12.21 8.44 6.95
N THR A 139 11.59 9.62 6.85
CA THR A 139 12.05 10.84 7.55
C THR A 139 12.06 10.63 9.07
N TYR A 140 11.05 9.96 9.59
CA TYR A 140 10.83 9.79 11.03
C TYR A 140 11.15 8.39 11.54
N LEU A 141 11.36 7.45 10.63
CA LEU A 141 11.67 6.06 10.93
C LEU A 141 13.09 5.93 11.51
N GLU A 142 13.25 5.11 12.54
CA GLU A 142 14.55 4.78 13.12
C GLU A 142 14.92 3.32 12.89
N HIS A 143 14.03 2.41 13.30
CA HIS A 143 14.28 0.97 13.21
C HIS A 143 13.04 0.23 12.68
N ILE A 144 13.29 -0.90 12.05
CA ILE A 144 12.25 -1.84 11.58
C ILE A 144 12.59 -3.24 12.08
N THR A 145 11.56 -3.95 12.54
CA THR A 145 11.65 -5.39 12.78
C THR A 145 11.04 -6.13 11.59
N ILE A 146 11.77 -7.06 11.02
CA ILE A 146 11.32 -7.87 9.89
C ILE A 146 11.43 -9.37 10.21
N LEU A 147 10.65 -10.16 9.49
CA LEU A 147 10.84 -11.60 9.39
C LEU A 147 11.57 -11.90 8.07
N ARG A 148 12.80 -12.39 8.17
CA ARG A 148 13.66 -12.82 7.06
C ARG A 148 14.08 -14.26 7.25
N ASN A 149 13.74 -15.15 6.32
CA ASN A 149 14.09 -16.58 6.39
C ASN A 149 13.73 -17.23 7.75
N ASN A 150 12.53 -16.96 8.26
CA ASN A 150 12.02 -17.42 9.57
C ASN A 150 12.81 -16.90 10.80
N ARG A 151 13.61 -15.87 10.64
CA ARG A 151 14.32 -15.22 11.75
C ARG A 151 13.84 -13.78 11.88
N ILE A 152 13.66 -13.33 13.10
CA ILE A 152 13.38 -11.93 13.40
C ILE A 152 14.70 -11.17 13.27
N VAL A 153 14.71 -10.12 12.47
CA VAL A 153 15.89 -9.28 12.20
C VAL A 153 15.50 -7.83 12.50
N TYR A 154 16.38 -7.12 13.20
CA TYR A 154 16.27 -5.69 13.47
C TYR A 154 17.17 -4.94 12.49
N LEU A 155 16.61 -3.95 11.81
CA LEU A 155 17.32 -3.13 10.83
C LEU A 155 17.24 -1.66 11.25
N HIS A 156 18.33 -0.94 11.11
CA HIS A 156 18.31 0.52 11.11
C HIS A 156 17.76 1.02 9.76
N LYS A 157 17.15 2.21 9.72
CA LYS A 157 16.59 2.76 8.49
C LYS A 157 17.60 2.87 7.35
N ASP A 158 18.87 3.14 7.67
CA ASP A 158 19.93 3.29 6.67
C ASP A 158 20.25 1.99 5.92
N ASP A 159 19.92 0.84 6.52
CA ASP A 159 20.07 -0.49 5.90
C ASP A 159 18.93 -0.80 4.92
N CYS A 160 17.92 0.05 4.84
CA CYS A 160 16.68 -0.22 4.10
C CYS A 160 16.61 0.42 2.71
N ASN A 161 17.63 1.22 2.33
CA ASN A 161 17.75 1.90 1.02
C ASN A 161 16.46 2.63 0.60
N PHE A 162 15.88 3.41 1.50
CA PHE A 162 14.72 4.22 1.20
C PHE A 162 15.04 5.32 0.20
N ASN A 163 14.22 5.40 -0.84
CA ASN A 163 14.19 6.48 -1.80
C ASN A 163 12.74 6.89 -2.08
N TYR A 164 12.53 7.78 -3.05
CA TYR A 164 11.20 8.22 -3.43
C TYR A 164 10.32 7.02 -3.83
N HIS A 165 9.31 6.70 -3.02
CA HIS A 165 8.37 5.58 -3.16
C HIS A 165 9.06 4.21 -3.35
N THR A 166 10.26 4.02 -2.79
CA THR A 166 10.98 2.74 -2.87
C THR A 166 11.66 2.36 -1.56
N SER A 167 11.88 1.05 -1.41
CA SER A 167 12.71 0.44 -0.37
C SER A 167 13.24 -0.91 -0.84
N ASN A 168 14.18 -1.50 -0.08
CA ASN A 168 14.68 -2.86 -0.32
C ASN A 168 13.61 -3.95 -0.16
N PHE A 169 12.43 -3.60 0.38
CA PHE A 169 11.36 -4.58 0.65
C PHE A 169 10.42 -4.81 -0.52
N GLN A 170 10.42 -3.96 -1.57
CA GLN A 170 9.42 -4.01 -2.65
C GLN A 170 9.38 -5.32 -3.43
N HIS A 171 10.52 -5.95 -3.66
CA HIS A 171 10.60 -7.21 -4.41
C HIS A 171 11.18 -8.35 -3.57
N GLY A 172 11.30 -8.11 -2.28
CA GLY A 172 11.87 -9.05 -1.33
C GLY A 172 10.86 -10.06 -0.79
N LYS A 173 11.39 -11.01 0.00
CA LYS A 173 10.61 -11.97 0.76
C LYS A 173 10.47 -11.59 2.24
N ASP A 174 10.99 -10.42 2.62
CA ASP A 174 10.95 -9.93 3.99
C ASP A 174 9.54 -9.48 4.34
N ILE A 175 9.11 -9.78 5.55
CA ILE A 175 7.81 -9.35 6.09
C ILE A 175 8.07 -8.35 7.19
N ILE A 176 7.56 -7.13 7.05
CA ILE A 176 7.67 -6.10 8.08
C ILE A 176 6.72 -6.46 9.23
N LEU A 177 7.24 -6.52 10.45
CA LEU A 177 6.50 -6.88 11.66
C LEU A 177 6.18 -5.65 12.50
N SER A 178 7.16 -4.76 12.70
CA SER A 178 6.99 -3.55 13.50
C SER A 178 7.97 -2.46 13.08
N ALA A 179 7.75 -1.25 13.55
CA ALA A 179 8.63 -0.12 13.32
C ALA A 179 8.72 0.78 14.56
N ILE A 180 9.82 1.52 14.65
CA ILE A 180 10.11 2.51 15.69
C ILE A 180 10.30 3.85 15.00
N PHE A 181 9.57 4.87 15.47
CA PHE A 181 9.62 6.22 14.94
C PHE A 181 10.00 7.23 16.01
N ASN A 182 10.83 8.19 15.62
CA ASN A 182 11.15 9.37 16.40
C ASN A 182 10.43 10.56 15.78
N LEU A 183 9.29 10.94 16.36
CA LEU A 183 8.41 11.97 15.85
C LEU A 183 8.62 13.28 16.59
N PRO A 184 8.57 14.43 15.88
CA PRO A 184 8.69 15.72 16.53
C PRO A 184 7.46 16.03 17.39
N TYR A 185 7.68 16.74 18.53
CA TYR A 185 6.59 17.35 19.24
C TYR A 185 5.90 18.37 18.34
N GLN A 186 4.57 18.30 18.28
CA GLN A 186 3.76 19.27 17.55
C GLN A 186 2.40 19.47 18.24
N ASP A 187 2.05 20.70 18.50
CA ASP A 187 0.74 21.02 19.08
C ASP A 187 -0.41 20.42 18.26
N ARG A 188 -1.36 19.80 18.95
CA ARG A 188 -2.51 19.11 18.35
C ARG A 188 -3.32 19.99 17.38
N ASN A 189 -3.44 21.29 17.66
CA ASN A 189 -4.22 22.17 16.80
C ASN A 189 -3.48 22.45 15.49
N ILE A 190 -2.14 22.55 15.53
CA ILE A 190 -1.29 22.63 14.34
C ILE A 190 -1.44 21.36 13.50
N THR A 191 -1.34 20.19 14.13
CA THR A 191 -1.55 18.89 13.45
C THR A 191 -2.92 18.82 12.79
N LYS A 192 -4.00 19.18 13.51
CA LYS A 192 -5.37 19.20 12.95
C LYS A 192 -5.51 20.15 11.77
N THR A 193 -4.87 21.31 11.82
CA THR A 193 -4.89 22.28 10.72
C THR A 193 -4.20 21.73 9.48
N LYS A 194 -3.02 21.12 9.63
CA LYS A 194 -2.29 20.45 8.53
C LYS A 194 -3.11 19.29 7.94
N LEU A 195 -3.71 18.44 8.78
CA LEU A 195 -4.55 17.33 8.34
C LEU A 195 -5.72 17.81 7.48
N LYS A 196 -6.40 18.88 7.92
CA LYS A 196 -7.50 19.49 7.16
C LYS A 196 -7.02 20.03 5.81
N ASP A 197 -5.90 20.76 5.79
CA ASP A 197 -5.34 21.33 4.56
C ASP A 197 -4.94 20.21 3.57
N TYR A 198 -4.18 19.20 4.01
CA TYR A 198 -3.78 18.09 3.15
C TYR A 198 -4.98 17.28 2.65
N LEU A 199 -5.99 17.05 3.48
CA LEU A 199 -7.21 16.38 3.05
C LEU A 199 -7.96 17.17 1.98
N LEU A 200 -8.09 18.49 2.15
CA LEU A 200 -8.71 19.38 1.15
C LEU A 200 -7.96 19.35 -0.18
N ARG A 201 -6.62 19.46 -0.15
CA ARG A 201 -5.78 19.39 -1.36
C ARG A 201 -5.92 18.04 -2.05
N ARG A 202 -5.92 16.94 -1.27
CA ARG A 202 -6.09 15.58 -1.81
C ARG A 202 -7.45 15.41 -2.47
N THR A 203 -8.52 15.80 -1.79
CA THR A 203 -9.89 15.72 -2.31
C THR A 203 -10.08 16.58 -3.55
N ALA A 204 -9.43 17.76 -3.62
CA ALA A 204 -9.51 18.63 -4.79
C ALA A 204 -8.78 18.04 -6.01
N SER A 205 -7.67 17.31 -5.82
CA SER A 205 -6.79 16.88 -6.92
C SER A 205 -6.89 15.40 -7.28
N GLN A 206 -7.39 14.53 -6.40
CA GLN A 206 -7.43 13.08 -6.63
C GLN A 206 -8.87 12.56 -6.73
N PRO A 207 -9.12 11.52 -7.55
CA PRO A 207 -10.45 10.94 -7.77
C PRO A 207 -10.85 9.97 -6.64
N LEU A 208 -10.96 10.48 -5.41
CA LEU A 208 -11.24 9.66 -4.21
C LEU A 208 -12.67 9.10 -4.19
N GLU A 209 -13.55 9.63 -5.01
CA GLU A 209 -14.92 9.20 -5.21
C GLU A 209 -15.05 7.86 -5.96
N TYR A 210 -13.98 7.43 -6.65
CA TYR A 210 -13.91 6.16 -7.38
C TYR A 210 -12.89 5.21 -6.79
N PRO A 211 -13.13 3.87 -6.82
CA PRO A 211 -12.11 2.90 -6.48
C PRO A 211 -10.89 3.04 -7.38
N ASN A 212 -9.70 3.06 -6.78
CA ASN A 212 -8.43 3.21 -7.47
C ASN A 212 -7.28 2.69 -6.59
N ALA A 213 -6.08 2.60 -7.12
CA ALA A 213 -4.87 2.17 -6.40
C ALA A 213 -3.80 3.28 -6.32
N GLY A 214 -4.21 4.55 -6.31
CA GLY A 214 -3.27 5.68 -6.34
C GLY A 214 -2.71 5.93 -7.75
N SER A 215 -1.53 6.54 -7.80
CA SER A 215 -0.82 6.77 -9.07
C SER A 215 -0.34 5.44 -9.65
N ILE A 216 -0.64 5.21 -10.93
CA ILE A 216 -0.34 3.94 -11.60
C ILE A 216 1.12 3.85 -12.04
N PHE A 217 1.72 4.98 -12.44
CA PHE A 217 3.09 5.02 -12.94
C PHE A 217 4.01 5.78 -11.99
N ARG A 218 5.22 5.25 -11.84
CA ARG A 218 6.27 5.81 -10.99
C ARG A 218 6.79 7.12 -11.54
N ARG A 219 6.81 8.14 -10.69
CA ARG A 219 7.48 9.41 -10.98
C ARG A 219 8.98 9.25 -10.80
N THR A 220 9.77 9.90 -11.68
CA THR A 220 11.21 10.08 -11.53
C THR A 220 11.54 11.56 -11.52
N ASN A 221 12.82 11.92 -11.24
CA ASN A 221 13.24 13.33 -11.23
C ASN A 221 12.97 14.05 -12.55
N ASN A 222 13.01 13.33 -13.68
CA ASN A 222 12.90 13.89 -15.03
C ASN A 222 11.55 13.57 -15.69
N VAL A 223 10.72 12.71 -15.11
CA VAL A 223 9.46 12.26 -15.70
C VAL A 223 8.33 12.37 -14.70
N ILE A 224 7.34 13.19 -15.04
CA ILE A 224 6.07 13.31 -14.30
C ILE A 224 4.98 12.62 -15.14
N PRO A 225 4.68 11.34 -14.89
CA PRO A 225 3.77 10.56 -15.74
C PRO A 225 2.40 11.21 -15.92
N ALA A 226 1.81 11.74 -14.84
CA ALA A 226 0.51 12.40 -14.91
C ALA A 226 0.47 13.57 -15.90
N GLN A 227 1.56 14.36 -15.98
CA GLN A 227 1.64 15.48 -16.91
C GLN A 227 1.78 15.01 -18.37
N LEU A 228 2.58 13.97 -18.61
CA LEU A 228 2.72 13.40 -19.97
C LEU A 228 1.41 12.78 -20.45
N ILE A 229 0.70 12.05 -19.58
CA ILE A 229 -0.58 11.42 -19.88
C ILE A 229 -1.65 12.49 -20.17
N ASP A 230 -1.66 13.58 -19.40
CA ASP A 230 -2.55 14.73 -19.62
C ASP A 230 -2.27 15.42 -20.96
N ASN A 231 -1.00 15.74 -21.21
CA ASN A 231 -0.53 16.36 -22.47
C ASN A 231 -0.75 15.45 -23.70
N ALA A 232 -0.80 14.14 -23.49
CA ALA A 232 -1.15 13.18 -24.55
C ALA A 232 -2.64 13.16 -24.88
N GLY A 233 -3.49 13.81 -24.06
CA GLY A 233 -4.94 13.84 -24.24
C GLY A 233 -5.65 12.57 -23.75
N LEU A 234 -5.04 11.80 -22.84
CA LEU A 234 -5.56 10.51 -22.40
C LEU A 234 -6.54 10.59 -21.22
N LYS A 235 -6.76 11.76 -20.61
CA LYS A 235 -7.80 11.90 -19.58
C LYS A 235 -9.17 11.46 -20.11
N GLY A 236 -9.88 10.62 -19.34
CA GLY A 236 -11.18 10.09 -19.73
C GLY A 236 -11.12 8.90 -20.69
N PHE A 237 -9.94 8.52 -21.20
CA PHE A 237 -9.81 7.34 -22.05
C PHE A 237 -10.16 6.08 -21.25
N THR A 238 -10.98 5.19 -21.86
CA THR A 238 -11.65 4.11 -21.14
C THR A 238 -11.48 2.78 -21.88
N ILE A 239 -11.20 1.71 -21.15
CA ILE A 239 -11.24 0.32 -21.65
C ILE A 239 -12.11 -0.49 -20.68
N GLY A 240 -13.25 -1.00 -21.16
CA GLY A 240 -14.29 -1.56 -20.28
C GLY A 240 -14.72 -0.52 -19.25
N ASP A 241 -14.78 -0.89 -17.96
CA ASP A 241 -15.09 0.03 -16.86
C ASP A 241 -13.82 0.61 -16.19
N SER A 242 -12.67 0.52 -16.84
CA SER A 242 -11.41 1.13 -16.39
C SER A 242 -11.16 2.44 -17.12
N GLN A 243 -10.95 3.54 -16.43
CA GLN A 243 -10.79 4.87 -17.04
C GLN A 243 -9.55 5.59 -16.48
N ILE A 244 -8.80 6.28 -17.36
CA ILE A 244 -7.85 7.31 -16.91
C ILE A 244 -8.67 8.47 -16.35
N SER A 245 -8.48 8.78 -15.08
CA SER A 245 -9.30 9.79 -14.39
C SER A 245 -9.28 11.14 -15.11
N THR A 246 -10.44 11.74 -15.31
CA THR A 246 -10.58 13.10 -15.83
C THR A 246 -10.04 14.14 -14.84
N LYS A 247 -10.00 13.82 -13.55
CA LYS A 247 -9.53 14.70 -12.49
C LYS A 247 -8.01 14.68 -12.35
N HIS A 248 -7.37 13.49 -12.45
CA HIS A 248 -5.92 13.32 -12.31
C HIS A 248 -5.41 12.23 -13.26
N ALA A 249 -4.69 12.60 -14.29
CA ALA A 249 -4.24 11.70 -15.35
C ALA A 249 -3.31 10.57 -14.90
N GLY A 250 -2.69 10.67 -13.72
CA GLY A 250 -1.87 9.60 -13.13
C GLY A 250 -2.67 8.47 -12.49
N PHE A 251 -4.00 8.60 -12.39
CA PHE A 251 -4.90 7.63 -11.75
C PHE A 251 -5.70 6.88 -12.81
N ILE A 252 -5.80 5.58 -12.65
CA ILE A 252 -6.83 4.75 -13.28
C ILE A 252 -7.91 4.49 -12.23
N ILE A 253 -9.16 4.71 -12.62
CA ILE A 253 -10.33 4.52 -11.75
C ILE A 253 -11.19 3.36 -12.27
N ASN A 254 -11.88 2.70 -11.34
CA ASN A 254 -12.90 1.70 -11.63
C ASN A 254 -14.28 2.37 -11.62
N LEU A 255 -14.96 2.37 -12.75
CA LEU A 255 -16.29 2.95 -12.91
C LEU A 255 -17.42 2.05 -12.35
N GLY A 256 -17.08 0.83 -11.90
CA GLY A 256 -18.02 -0.09 -11.26
C GLY A 256 -17.64 -1.56 -11.46
N ASN A 257 -17.46 -1.99 -12.70
CA ASN A 257 -17.22 -3.40 -13.05
C ASN A 257 -15.88 -3.59 -13.80
N ALA A 258 -14.86 -2.77 -13.51
CA ALA A 258 -13.57 -2.93 -14.14
C ALA A 258 -12.97 -4.31 -13.81
N THR A 259 -12.37 -4.95 -14.80
CA THR A 259 -11.60 -6.17 -14.66
C THR A 259 -10.11 -5.87 -14.56
N SER A 260 -9.32 -6.80 -14.02
CA SER A 260 -7.86 -6.68 -14.03
C SER A 260 -7.32 -6.58 -15.45
N LYS A 261 -7.94 -7.29 -16.38
CA LYS A 261 -7.61 -7.20 -17.81
C LYS A 261 -7.83 -5.79 -18.34
N ASN A 262 -8.96 -5.15 -18.05
CA ASN A 262 -9.22 -3.77 -18.48
C ASN A 262 -8.14 -2.81 -17.97
N VAL A 263 -7.75 -2.94 -16.70
CA VAL A 263 -6.70 -2.12 -16.08
C VAL A 263 -5.35 -2.34 -16.77
N LEU A 264 -4.94 -3.61 -16.99
CA LEU A 264 -3.68 -3.95 -17.63
C LEU A 264 -3.63 -3.49 -19.09
N ASP A 265 -4.72 -3.65 -19.83
CA ASP A 265 -4.83 -3.17 -21.21
C ASP A 265 -4.70 -1.63 -21.26
N LEU A 266 -5.31 -0.93 -20.29
CA LEU A 266 -5.23 0.54 -20.19
C LEU A 266 -3.83 1.01 -19.79
N ILE A 267 -3.13 0.31 -18.90
CA ILE A 267 -1.73 0.56 -18.55
C ILE A 267 -0.85 0.40 -19.79
N THR A 268 -1.04 -0.69 -20.53
CA THR A 268 -0.27 -0.99 -21.76
C THR A 268 -0.52 0.07 -22.84
N HIS A 269 -1.78 0.43 -23.08
CA HIS A 269 -2.15 1.48 -24.04
C HIS A 269 -1.52 2.83 -23.65
N THR A 270 -1.61 3.19 -22.38
CA THR A 270 -1.03 4.45 -21.87
C THR A 270 0.50 4.48 -22.07
N HIS A 271 1.18 3.39 -21.69
CA HIS A 271 2.64 3.27 -21.87
C HIS A 271 3.02 3.43 -23.35
N GLN A 272 2.34 2.71 -24.26
CA GLN A 272 2.61 2.75 -25.69
C GLN A 272 2.40 4.16 -26.27
N THR A 273 1.28 4.80 -25.93
CA THR A 273 0.97 6.16 -26.42
C THR A 273 2.02 7.18 -25.96
N ILE A 274 2.49 7.08 -24.71
CA ILE A 274 3.52 7.97 -24.17
C ILE A 274 4.87 7.68 -24.84
N PHE A 275 5.21 6.41 -25.06
CA PHE A 275 6.44 6.04 -25.75
C PHE A 275 6.44 6.56 -27.21
N ASP A 276 5.36 6.39 -27.95
CA ASP A 276 5.24 6.82 -29.34
C ASP A 276 5.32 8.36 -29.49
N LYS A 277 4.73 9.10 -28.53
CA LYS A 277 4.72 10.57 -28.57
C LYS A 277 6.00 11.24 -28.06
N TYR A 278 6.61 10.66 -27.01
CA TYR A 278 7.66 11.35 -26.25
C TYR A 278 8.95 10.54 -26.11
N SER A 279 9.00 9.28 -26.60
CA SER A 279 10.11 8.33 -26.42
C SER A 279 10.45 8.09 -24.94
N VAL A 280 9.43 8.13 -24.06
CA VAL A 280 9.56 7.94 -22.61
C VAL A 280 8.92 6.61 -22.20
N HIS A 281 9.70 5.77 -21.49
CA HIS A 281 9.17 4.58 -20.87
C HIS A 281 8.56 4.89 -19.50
N LEU A 282 7.27 4.57 -19.31
CA LEU A 282 6.60 4.64 -18.02
C LEU A 282 6.69 3.30 -17.31
N SER A 283 7.14 3.30 -16.04
CA SER A 283 7.18 2.10 -15.19
C SER A 283 5.97 2.07 -14.27
N PRO A 284 5.16 0.99 -14.28
CA PRO A 284 4.07 0.85 -13.32
C PRO A 284 4.58 0.85 -11.87
N GLU A 285 3.82 1.49 -10.98
CA GLU A 285 4.05 1.48 -9.53
C GLU A 285 3.13 0.46 -8.84
N ILE A 286 1.95 0.23 -9.41
CA ILE A 286 0.99 -0.75 -8.90
C ILE A 286 1.55 -2.18 -8.99
N GLU A 287 1.37 -2.98 -7.94
CA GLU A 287 1.75 -4.39 -7.92
C GLU A 287 0.62 -5.26 -8.46
N TYR A 288 0.83 -5.91 -9.61
CA TYR A 288 -0.08 -6.94 -10.12
C TYR A 288 0.20 -8.29 -9.46
N ILE A 289 -0.85 -8.90 -8.90
CA ILE A 289 -0.79 -10.23 -8.28
C ILE A 289 -1.53 -11.22 -9.18
N PRO A 290 -0.81 -12.05 -9.95
CA PRO A 290 -1.40 -13.03 -10.84
C PRO A 290 -1.99 -14.22 -10.08
N TYR A 291 -2.89 -14.95 -10.76
CA TYR A 291 -3.54 -16.18 -10.28
C TYR A 291 -2.61 -17.28 -9.80
#